data_cef63be1b232f72a64a6d69ae858faf2
#
_entry.id   cef63be1b232f72a64a6d69ae858faf2
#
_cell.length_a   1.000
_cell.length_b   1.000
_cell.length_c   1.000
_cell.angle_alpha   90.00
_cell.angle_beta   90.00
_cell.angle_gamma   90.00
#
_symmetry.space_group_name_H-M   'P 1'
#
loop_
_entity.id
_entity.type
_entity.pdbx_description
1 polymer ?
#
loop_
_entity_poly.entity_id
_entity_poly.type
_entity_poly.pdbx_seq_one_letter_code
_entity_poly.pdbx_strand_id
1 'polypeptide(L)'
;MAKLVKGDKFPDFTVDTHMKKGVKISEIVDGKPTALLVIRYIGCTVCRYDVHQIAVNYQKFVDRGLNVAVVMQSTAENVNKDLARTKETLPYPIVCDPEEKIYKELEILPAESMEALVGGDMAGLQAKGARAAQRGYVHGEYEGNEQQLPAFFFLAPDLTVKYAHYAKNIVDIPNVDGMLKIAEENK
;
A
#
# COMPACT_ATOMS: atom_id res chain seq x y z
N MET A 1 5.86 10.98 15.37
CA MET A 1 5.94 9.73 16.20
C MET A 1 7.14 8.92 15.72
N ALA A 2 7.57 7.90 16.45
CA ALA A 2 8.63 7.00 15.99
C ALA A 2 8.08 5.93 15.03
N LYS A 3 8.99 5.25 14.31
CA LYS A 3 8.62 4.07 13.51
C LYS A 3 7.90 3.04 14.39
N LEU A 4 6.78 2.54 13.89
CA LEU A 4 6.02 1.51 14.57
C LEU A 4 6.76 0.17 14.52
N VAL A 5 6.71 -0.56 15.63
CA VAL A 5 7.22 -1.92 15.75
C VAL A 5 6.13 -2.87 16.24
N LYS A 6 6.39 -4.16 16.18
CA LYS A 6 5.46 -5.17 16.70
C LYS A 6 5.09 -4.89 18.16
N GLY A 7 3.80 -4.85 18.45
CA GLY A 7 3.21 -4.55 19.76
C GLY A 7 2.68 -3.13 19.90
N ASP A 8 3.11 -2.19 19.07
CA ASP A 8 2.59 -0.83 19.07
C ASP A 8 1.12 -0.77 18.60
N LYS A 9 0.46 0.34 18.87
CA LYS A 9 -0.85 0.64 18.29
C LYS A 9 -0.69 1.48 17.03
N PHE A 10 -1.25 1.01 15.93
CA PHE A 10 -1.38 1.80 14.72
C PHE A 10 -2.37 2.93 14.98
N PRO A 11 -2.04 4.19 14.69
CA PRO A 11 -2.93 5.32 14.94
C PRO A 11 -4.24 5.19 14.17
N ASP A 12 -5.35 5.48 14.83
CA ASP A 12 -6.68 5.44 14.23
C ASP A 12 -6.98 6.73 13.45
N PHE A 13 -6.25 6.96 12.37
CA PHE A 13 -6.43 8.12 11.50
C PHE A 13 -7.84 8.20 10.94
N THR A 14 -8.37 9.41 10.83
CA THR A 14 -9.52 9.70 9.98
C THR A 14 -9.02 10.06 8.59
N VAL A 15 -9.45 9.30 7.59
CA VAL A 15 -8.93 9.35 6.23
C VAL A 15 -10.06 9.36 5.19
N ASP A 16 -9.76 9.81 3.99
CA ASP A 16 -10.59 9.56 2.82
C ASP A 16 -10.10 8.28 2.12
N THR A 17 -11.01 7.56 1.53
CA THR A 17 -10.73 6.47 0.59
C THR A 17 -11.26 6.83 -0.80
N HIS A 18 -10.88 6.06 -1.82
CA HIS A 18 -11.46 6.25 -3.15
C HIS A 18 -12.97 5.97 -3.22
N MET A 19 -13.54 5.35 -2.18
CA MET A 19 -14.97 5.00 -2.08
C MET A 19 -15.75 5.88 -1.10
N LYS A 20 -15.12 6.32 -0.01
CA LYS A 20 -15.80 7.02 1.11
C LYS A 20 -14.89 8.09 1.68
N LYS A 21 -15.50 9.14 2.25
CA LYS A 21 -14.81 10.20 2.98
C LYS A 21 -14.95 10.04 4.49
N GLY A 22 -13.95 10.52 5.22
CA GLY A 22 -13.98 10.67 6.67
C GLY A 22 -14.13 9.35 7.44
N VAL A 23 -13.55 8.26 6.96
CA VAL A 23 -13.57 6.96 7.65
C VAL A 23 -12.34 6.78 8.52
N LYS A 24 -12.48 6.04 9.62
CA LYS A 24 -11.36 5.69 10.49
C LYS A 24 -10.65 4.43 9.99
N ILE A 25 -9.36 4.30 10.29
CA ILE A 25 -8.61 3.06 10.00
C ILE A 25 -9.26 1.85 10.69
N SER A 26 -9.78 2.03 11.94
CA SER A 26 -10.52 0.99 12.65
C SER A 26 -11.78 0.52 11.91
N GLU A 27 -12.47 1.41 11.20
CA GLU A 27 -13.62 1.06 10.36
C GLU A 27 -13.20 0.30 9.09
N ILE A 28 -12.00 0.61 8.54
CA ILE A 28 -11.42 -0.11 7.40
C ILE A 28 -10.99 -1.52 7.83
N VAL A 29 -10.41 -1.66 9.00
CA VAL A 29 -10.02 -2.95 9.61
C VAL A 29 -11.25 -3.84 9.87
N ASP A 30 -12.38 -3.24 10.25
CA ASP A 30 -13.69 -3.91 10.39
C ASP A 30 -13.60 -5.21 11.23
N GLY A 31 -12.88 -5.17 12.35
CA GLY A 31 -12.75 -6.29 13.26
C GLY A 31 -11.98 -7.49 12.72
N LYS A 32 -11.23 -7.36 11.62
CA LYS A 32 -10.46 -8.44 11.01
C LYS A 32 -8.97 -8.11 11.00
N PRO A 33 -8.09 -9.12 11.11
CA PRO A 33 -6.67 -8.90 10.86
C PRO A 33 -6.47 -8.32 9.45
N THR A 34 -5.65 -7.28 9.31
CA THR A 34 -5.56 -6.50 8.08
C THR A 34 -4.12 -6.37 7.58
N ALA A 35 -3.92 -6.70 6.31
CA ALA A 35 -2.71 -6.38 5.58
C ALA A 35 -2.81 -4.94 5.06
N LEU A 36 -1.93 -4.05 5.52
CA LEU A 36 -1.90 -2.64 5.14
C LEU A 36 -0.61 -2.34 4.39
N LEU A 37 -0.71 -2.14 3.09
CA LEU A 37 0.40 -1.77 2.23
C LEU A 37 0.43 -0.25 2.04
N VAL A 38 1.57 0.38 2.29
CA VAL A 38 1.78 1.82 2.07
C VAL A 38 2.75 1.98 0.91
N ILE A 39 2.30 2.57 -0.17
CA ILE A 39 3.08 2.75 -1.40
C ILE A 39 2.94 4.18 -1.93
N ARG A 40 3.57 4.51 -3.04
CA ARG A 40 3.65 5.89 -3.55
C ARG A 40 2.27 6.41 -3.99
N TYR A 41 2.00 6.50 -5.26
CA TYR A 41 0.77 7.06 -5.83
C TYR A 41 0.27 6.20 -6.99
N ILE A 42 -0.99 6.39 -7.37
CA ILE A 42 -1.66 5.54 -8.36
C ILE A 42 -1.04 5.63 -9.76
N GLY A 43 -0.48 6.79 -10.12
CA GLY A 43 0.23 7.02 -11.39
C GLY A 43 1.58 6.31 -11.50
N CYS A 44 2.14 5.83 -10.38
CA CYS A 44 3.38 5.04 -10.37
C CYS A 44 3.11 3.65 -10.96
N THR A 45 3.73 3.31 -12.08
CA THR A 45 3.48 2.08 -12.84
C THR A 45 3.65 0.81 -12.00
N VAL A 46 4.73 0.71 -11.23
CA VAL A 46 5.00 -0.47 -10.39
C VAL A 46 4.08 -0.54 -9.17
N CYS A 47 3.71 0.60 -8.59
CA CYS A 47 2.73 0.67 -7.49
C CYS A 47 1.32 0.27 -7.99
N ARG A 48 0.96 0.72 -9.20
CA ARG A 48 -0.30 0.34 -9.85
C ARG A 48 -0.39 -1.16 -10.10
N TYR A 49 0.75 -1.78 -10.44
CA TYR A 49 0.83 -3.23 -10.58
C TYR A 49 0.61 -3.96 -9.24
N ASP A 50 1.14 -3.44 -8.12
CA ASP A 50 0.86 -4.00 -6.79
C ASP A 50 -0.62 -3.96 -6.45
N VAL A 51 -1.28 -2.82 -6.69
CA VAL A 51 -2.73 -2.67 -6.51
C VAL A 51 -3.49 -3.73 -7.31
N HIS A 52 -3.12 -3.93 -8.57
CA HIS A 52 -3.72 -4.97 -9.43
C HIS A 52 -3.49 -6.38 -8.87
N GLN A 53 -2.25 -6.70 -8.44
CA GLN A 53 -1.93 -8.03 -7.90
C GLN A 53 -2.74 -8.36 -6.63
N ILE A 54 -2.96 -7.39 -5.77
CA ILE A 54 -3.84 -7.56 -4.61
C ILE A 54 -5.28 -7.79 -5.07
N ALA A 55 -5.77 -7.03 -6.05
CA ALA A 55 -7.15 -7.14 -6.54
C ALA A 55 -7.45 -8.52 -7.14
N VAL A 56 -6.59 -9.02 -8.02
CA VAL A 56 -6.80 -10.34 -8.68
C VAL A 56 -6.60 -11.52 -7.73
N ASN A 57 -5.93 -11.32 -6.60
CA ASN A 57 -5.72 -12.33 -5.56
C ASN A 57 -6.56 -12.06 -4.30
N TYR A 58 -7.49 -11.12 -4.33
CA TYR A 58 -8.24 -10.69 -3.16
C TYR A 58 -8.96 -11.84 -2.44
N GLN A 59 -9.49 -12.81 -3.19
CA GLN A 59 -10.16 -13.97 -2.62
C GLN A 59 -9.24 -14.77 -1.67
N LYS A 60 -7.94 -14.81 -1.91
CA LYS A 60 -6.99 -15.47 -1.00
C LYS A 60 -6.94 -14.84 0.40
N PHE A 61 -7.17 -13.53 0.50
CA PHE A 61 -7.28 -12.82 1.78
C PHE A 61 -8.62 -13.14 2.46
N VAL A 62 -9.71 -13.08 1.70
CA VAL A 62 -11.07 -13.38 2.20
C VAL A 62 -11.15 -14.79 2.77
N ASP A 63 -10.63 -15.79 2.05
CA ASP A 63 -10.62 -17.20 2.47
C ASP A 63 -9.87 -17.44 3.78
N ARG A 64 -8.97 -16.52 4.15
CA ARG A 64 -8.21 -16.55 5.40
C ARG A 64 -8.79 -15.64 6.50
N GLY A 65 -9.92 -15.02 6.24
CA GLY A 65 -10.56 -14.07 7.16
C GLY A 65 -9.76 -12.77 7.34
N LEU A 66 -9.01 -12.37 6.34
CA LEU A 66 -8.18 -11.16 6.35
C LEU A 66 -8.83 -10.03 5.58
N ASN A 67 -8.60 -8.80 6.04
CA ASN A 67 -8.79 -7.61 5.23
C ASN A 67 -7.46 -7.17 4.60
N VAL A 68 -7.58 -6.34 3.56
CA VAL A 68 -6.45 -5.65 2.94
C VAL A 68 -6.85 -4.22 2.61
N ALA A 69 -5.93 -3.30 2.79
CA ALA A 69 -6.04 -1.92 2.34
C ALA A 69 -4.69 -1.43 1.83
N VAL A 70 -4.73 -0.43 0.96
CA VAL A 70 -3.52 0.21 0.43
C VAL A 70 -3.59 1.69 0.73
N VAL A 71 -2.50 2.28 1.23
CA VAL A 71 -2.35 3.73 1.44
C VAL A 71 -1.53 4.30 0.31
N MET A 72 -2.00 5.40 -0.28
CA MET A 72 -1.33 6.09 -1.37
C MET A 72 -1.35 7.61 -1.18
N GLN A 73 -0.34 8.28 -1.73
CA GLN A 73 -0.25 9.75 -1.78
C GLN A 73 -1.23 10.37 -2.79
N SER A 74 -2.14 9.58 -3.34
CA SER A 74 -3.09 10.02 -4.36
C SER A 74 -4.36 10.60 -3.75
N THR A 75 -4.98 11.53 -4.47
CA THR A 75 -6.34 11.95 -4.20
C THR A 75 -7.35 10.86 -4.60
N ALA A 76 -8.52 10.84 -3.97
CA ALA A 76 -9.60 9.92 -4.37
C ALA A 76 -10.04 10.13 -5.83
N GLU A 77 -9.99 11.38 -6.32
CA GLU A 77 -10.28 11.72 -7.72
C GLU A 77 -9.32 11.03 -8.68
N ASN A 78 -8.01 11.12 -8.43
CA ASN A 78 -6.99 10.53 -9.30
C ASN A 78 -7.03 8.99 -9.26
N VAL A 79 -7.28 8.39 -8.09
CA VAL A 79 -7.50 6.94 -8.00
C VAL A 79 -8.69 6.52 -8.87
N ASN A 80 -9.84 7.18 -8.73
CA ASN A 80 -11.04 6.86 -9.49
C ASN A 80 -10.87 7.10 -11.00
N LYS A 81 -10.13 8.14 -11.38
CA LYS A 81 -9.79 8.44 -12.78
C LYS A 81 -8.94 7.33 -13.42
N ASP A 82 -7.95 6.84 -12.68
CA ASP A 82 -7.12 5.72 -13.16
C ASP A 82 -7.93 4.42 -13.28
N LEU A 83 -8.74 4.10 -12.27
CA LEU A 83 -9.61 2.92 -12.29
C LEU A 83 -10.60 2.96 -13.46
N ALA A 84 -11.21 4.12 -13.73
CA ALA A 84 -12.09 4.30 -14.90
C ALA A 84 -11.35 4.12 -16.23
N ARG A 85 -10.13 4.67 -16.33
CA ARG A 85 -9.27 4.54 -17.53
C ARG A 85 -8.89 3.10 -17.79
N THR A 86 -8.54 2.34 -16.74
CA THR A 86 -8.14 0.92 -16.83
C THR A 86 -9.33 -0.03 -16.85
N LYS A 87 -10.55 0.46 -16.63
CA LYS A 87 -11.79 -0.33 -16.50
C LYS A 87 -11.68 -1.39 -15.40
N GLU A 88 -11.00 -1.06 -14.32
CA GLU A 88 -10.84 -1.93 -13.17
C GLU A 88 -11.66 -1.42 -11.97
N THR A 89 -12.10 -2.35 -11.13
CA THR A 89 -12.69 -2.07 -9.83
C THR A 89 -11.89 -2.79 -8.75
N LEU A 90 -11.76 -2.17 -7.59
CA LEU A 90 -11.02 -2.74 -6.48
C LEU A 90 -11.99 -3.27 -5.42
N PRO A 91 -11.81 -4.50 -4.95
CA PRO A 91 -12.64 -5.07 -3.89
C PRO A 91 -12.22 -4.64 -2.48
N TYR A 92 -11.26 -3.74 -2.36
CA TYR A 92 -10.70 -3.22 -1.12
C TYR A 92 -10.43 -1.72 -1.21
N PRO A 93 -10.35 -0.99 -0.08
CA PRO A 93 -10.15 0.45 -0.10
C PRO A 93 -8.70 0.85 -0.43
N ILE A 94 -8.57 1.91 -1.22
CA ILE A 94 -7.36 2.75 -1.26
C ILE A 94 -7.59 3.91 -0.30
N VAL A 95 -6.76 4.01 0.72
CA VAL A 95 -6.66 5.16 1.61
C VAL A 95 -5.90 6.26 0.90
N CYS A 96 -6.52 7.42 0.76
CA CYS A 96 -5.99 8.56 0.05
C CYS A 96 -5.34 9.53 1.04
N ASP A 97 -4.03 9.68 0.97
CA ASP A 97 -3.24 10.55 1.85
C ASP A 97 -2.38 11.56 1.06
N PRO A 98 -3.00 12.48 0.28
CA PRO A 98 -2.27 13.42 -0.57
C PRO A 98 -1.43 14.42 0.23
N GLU A 99 -1.70 14.61 1.51
CA GLU A 99 -0.94 15.46 2.43
C GLU A 99 0.20 14.71 3.14
N GLU A 100 0.34 13.41 2.89
CA GLU A 100 1.37 12.54 3.46
C GLU A 100 1.36 12.49 5.00
N LYS A 101 0.19 12.65 5.62
CA LYS A 101 0.06 12.64 7.09
C LYS A 101 0.48 11.30 7.69
N ILE A 102 -0.01 10.20 7.11
CA ILE A 102 0.33 8.84 7.56
C ILE A 102 1.82 8.59 7.39
N TYR A 103 2.40 8.96 6.24
CA TYR A 103 3.84 8.78 5.98
C TYR A 103 4.69 9.55 6.98
N LYS A 104 4.36 10.81 7.25
CA LYS A 104 5.09 11.68 8.18
C LYS A 104 4.96 11.20 9.63
N GLU A 105 3.75 10.85 10.06
CA GLU A 105 3.53 10.42 11.44
C GLU A 105 4.16 9.07 11.76
N LEU A 106 4.20 8.16 10.78
CA LEU A 106 4.80 6.84 10.94
C LEU A 106 6.29 6.79 10.55
N GLU A 107 6.90 7.94 10.25
CA GLU A 107 8.30 8.03 9.80
C GLU A 107 8.62 7.08 8.63
N ILE A 108 7.68 6.95 7.68
CA ILE A 108 7.91 6.29 6.41
C ILE A 108 8.63 7.30 5.51
N LEU A 109 9.95 7.38 5.67
CA LEU A 109 10.77 8.41 5.04
C LEU A 109 10.95 8.16 3.54
N PRO A 110 11.12 9.20 2.73
CA PRO A 110 11.56 9.06 1.35
C PRO A 110 13.00 8.56 1.29
N ALA A 111 13.39 7.99 0.15
CA ALA A 111 14.77 7.71 -0.16
C ALA A 111 15.56 9.02 -0.32
N GLU A 112 16.86 8.98 -0.08
CA GLU A 112 17.75 10.15 -0.21
C GLU A 112 17.90 10.63 -1.66
N SER A 113 17.62 9.75 -2.63
CA SER A 113 17.66 10.05 -4.06
C SER A 113 16.83 9.04 -4.85
N MET A 114 16.55 9.35 -6.13
CA MET A 114 15.93 8.40 -7.05
C MET A 114 16.80 7.15 -7.26
N GLU A 115 18.12 7.31 -7.27
CA GLU A 115 19.06 6.20 -7.35
C GLU A 115 18.94 5.27 -6.13
N ALA A 116 18.84 5.82 -4.92
CA ALA A 116 18.62 5.06 -3.70
C ALA A 116 17.25 4.37 -3.72
N LEU A 117 16.20 5.03 -4.22
CA LEU A 117 14.86 4.46 -4.33
C LEU A 117 14.82 3.20 -5.21
N VAL A 118 15.50 3.22 -6.35
CA VAL A 118 15.50 2.12 -7.32
C VAL A 118 16.66 1.14 -7.10
N GLY A 119 17.59 1.49 -6.24
CA GLY A 119 18.78 0.70 -5.94
C GLY A 119 18.49 -0.60 -5.20
N GLY A 120 19.49 -1.48 -5.20
CA GLY A 120 19.45 -2.72 -4.40
C GLY A 120 18.80 -3.92 -5.12
N ASP A 121 17.72 -3.73 -5.88
CA ASP A 121 17.10 -4.79 -6.69
C ASP A 121 16.61 -4.27 -8.05
N MET A 122 17.55 -3.88 -8.89
CA MET A 122 17.24 -3.40 -10.24
C MET A 122 16.57 -4.47 -11.10
N ALA A 123 16.94 -5.73 -10.95
CA ALA A 123 16.36 -6.84 -11.70
C ALA A 123 14.87 -7.05 -11.30
N GLY A 124 14.56 -7.00 -10.01
CA GLY A 124 13.19 -7.05 -9.51
C GLY A 124 12.35 -5.89 -10.00
N LEU A 125 12.90 -4.68 -9.99
CA LEU A 125 12.22 -3.49 -10.51
C LEU A 125 11.91 -3.58 -12.00
N GLN A 126 12.88 -4.02 -12.81
CA GLN A 126 12.70 -4.21 -14.26
C GLN A 126 11.66 -5.29 -14.55
N ALA A 127 11.71 -6.42 -13.85
CA ALA A 127 10.74 -7.50 -14.01
C ALA A 127 9.31 -7.04 -13.65
N LYS A 128 9.16 -6.28 -12.58
CA LYS A 128 7.87 -5.71 -12.16
C LYS A 128 7.36 -4.67 -13.17
N GLY A 129 8.23 -3.79 -13.63
CA GLY A 129 7.91 -2.81 -14.68
C GLY A 129 7.47 -3.47 -15.99
N ALA A 130 8.14 -4.53 -16.42
CA ALA A 130 7.76 -5.28 -17.61
C ALA A 130 6.37 -5.92 -17.47
N ARG A 131 6.03 -6.49 -16.32
CA ARG A 131 4.69 -7.05 -16.05
C ARG A 131 3.62 -5.96 -16.03
N ALA A 132 3.92 -4.81 -15.46
CA ALA A 132 3.03 -3.65 -15.47
C ALA A 132 2.76 -3.17 -16.90
N ALA A 133 3.80 -3.05 -17.73
CA ALA A 133 3.69 -2.67 -19.13
C ALA A 133 2.85 -3.68 -19.95
N GLN A 134 3.01 -4.98 -19.71
CA GLN A 134 2.19 -6.03 -20.33
C GLN A 134 0.69 -5.89 -20.00
N ARG A 135 0.36 -5.29 -18.85
CA ARG A 135 -1.02 -4.95 -18.46
C ARG A 135 -1.51 -3.64 -19.06
N GLY A 136 -0.67 -2.93 -19.80
CA GLY A 136 -1.00 -1.63 -20.37
C GLY A 136 -0.94 -0.48 -19.37
N TYR A 137 -0.33 -0.68 -18.19
CA TYR A 137 -0.13 0.41 -17.25
C TYR A 137 1.01 1.30 -17.76
N VAL A 138 0.68 2.58 -17.88
CA VAL A 138 1.62 3.64 -18.21
C VAL A 138 1.74 4.59 -17.03
N HIS A 139 2.83 5.32 -16.94
CA HIS A 139 3.02 6.31 -15.90
C HIS A 139 1.94 7.40 -16.02
N GLY A 140 1.23 7.64 -14.91
CA GLY A 140 0.19 8.67 -14.80
C GLY A 140 0.74 9.98 -14.26
N GLU A 141 -0.15 10.78 -13.68
CA GLU A 141 0.22 12.03 -13.03
C GLU A 141 1.12 11.78 -11.81
N TYR A 142 2.07 12.69 -11.59
CA TYR A 142 2.91 12.67 -10.40
C TYR A 142 2.12 13.26 -9.21
N GLU A 143 2.19 12.59 -8.06
CA GLU A 143 1.52 13.01 -6.83
C GLU A 143 2.46 12.78 -5.64
N GLY A 144 2.44 13.69 -4.69
CA GLY A 144 3.25 13.60 -3.48
C GLY A 144 4.75 13.56 -3.75
N ASN A 145 5.47 12.77 -2.96
CA ASN A 145 6.91 12.63 -3.05
C ASN A 145 7.30 11.43 -3.93
N GLU A 146 7.96 11.69 -5.06
CA GLU A 146 8.39 10.64 -5.99
C GLU A 146 9.45 9.70 -5.39
N GLN A 147 10.19 10.13 -4.40
CA GLN A 147 11.23 9.34 -3.72
C GLN A 147 10.67 8.54 -2.54
N GLN A 148 9.36 8.59 -2.29
CA GLN A 148 8.73 7.93 -1.15
C GLN A 148 9.01 6.44 -1.13
N LEU A 149 9.61 5.96 -0.02
CA LEU A 149 9.78 4.54 0.25
C LEU A 149 8.45 3.92 0.71
N PRO A 150 8.18 2.67 0.35
CA PRO A 150 7.01 1.96 0.83
C PRO A 150 7.18 1.40 2.25
N ALA A 151 6.06 0.94 2.81
CA ALA A 151 6.04 0.18 4.05
C ALA A 151 4.90 -0.86 4.01
N PHE A 152 5.02 -1.87 4.86
CA PHE A 152 3.98 -2.87 5.03
C PHE A 152 3.72 -3.13 6.53
N PHE A 153 2.44 -3.15 6.91
CA PHE A 153 2.01 -3.47 8.26
C PHE A 153 1.00 -4.62 8.24
N PHE A 154 1.11 -5.52 9.20
CA PHE A 154 0.03 -6.46 9.49
C PHE A 154 -0.57 -6.08 10.85
N LEU A 155 -1.86 -5.80 10.85
CA LEU A 155 -2.59 -5.27 12.00
C LEU A 155 -3.54 -6.33 12.56
N ALA A 156 -3.61 -6.43 13.87
CA ALA A 156 -4.70 -7.13 14.56
C ALA A 156 -6.02 -6.33 14.47
N PRO A 157 -7.18 -6.94 14.75
CA PRO A 157 -8.47 -6.26 14.74
C PRO A 157 -8.56 -5.01 15.62
N ASP A 158 -7.77 -4.94 16.68
CA ASP A 158 -7.68 -3.82 17.61
C ASP A 158 -6.60 -2.79 17.26
N LEU A 159 -6.08 -2.82 16.03
CA LEU A 159 -5.00 -1.99 15.51
C LEU A 159 -3.62 -2.26 16.13
N THR A 160 -3.45 -3.33 16.89
CA THR A 160 -2.11 -3.71 17.33
C THR A 160 -1.26 -4.17 16.15
N VAL A 161 -0.09 -3.58 15.96
CA VAL A 161 0.88 -3.96 14.94
C VAL A 161 1.44 -5.34 15.26
N LYS A 162 1.17 -6.31 14.43
CA LYS A 162 1.68 -7.69 14.53
C LYS A 162 2.98 -7.87 13.75
N TYR A 163 3.13 -7.08 12.67
CA TYR A 163 4.33 -7.03 11.84
C TYR A 163 4.45 -5.63 11.22
N ALA A 164 5.68 -5.10 11.15
CA ALA A 164 6.00 -3.85 10.48
C ALA A 164 7.26 -4.01 9.64
N HIS A 165 7.22 -3.55 8.41
CA HIS A 165 8.35 -3.50 7.49
C HIS A 165 8.44 -2.12 6.85
N TYR A 166 9.57 -1.45 7.01
CA TYR A 166 9.92 -0.20 6.36
C TYR A 166 10.91 -0.52 5.24
N ALA A 167 10.50 -0.34 4.03
CA ALA A 167 11.26 -0.72 2.85
C ALA A 167 12.55 0.10 2.67
N LYS A 168 13.56 -0.51 2.08
CA LYS A 168 14.86 0.11 1.74
C LYS A 168 14.91 0.59 0.29
N ASN A 169 14.00 0.11 -0.55
CA ASN A 169 13.84 0.52 -1.94
C ASN A 169 12.40 0.29 -2.40
N ILE A 170 12.06 0.68 -3.62
CA ILE A 170 10.70 0.67 -4.14
C ILE A 170 10.09 -0.73 -4.30
N VAL A 171 10.90 -1.78 -4.38
CA VAL A 171 10.45 -3.18 -4.55
C VAL A 171 10.64 -4.03 -3.29
N ASP A 172 11.19 -3.47 -2.23
CA ASP A 172 11.40 -4.13 -0.93
C ASP A 172 10.09 -4.19 -0.11
N ILE A 173 9.09 -4.83 -0.70
CA ILE A 173 7.79 -5.08 -0.06
C ILE A 173 7.35 -6.52 -0.33
N PRO A 174 6.57 -7.13 0.58
CA PRO A 174 6.04 -8.47 0.33
C PRO A 174 5.08 -8.44 -0.87
N ASN A 175 5.21 -9.43 -1.76
CA ASN A 175 4.17 -9.73 -2.73
C ASN A 175 2.96 -10.37 -2.03
N VAL A 176 1.89 -10.68 -2.76
CA VAL A 176 0.66 -11.25 -2.17
C VAL A 176 0.95 -12.52 -1.35
N ASP A 177 1.73 -13.46 -1.86
CA ASP A 177 2.03 -14.69 -1.13
C ASP A 177 2.88 -14.42 0.11
N GLY A 178 3.79 -13.44 0.05
CA GLY A 178 4.54 -12.93 1.20
C GLY A 178 3.65 -12.29 2.27
N MET A 179 2.66 -11.48 1.86
CA MET A 179 1.67 -10.89 2.77
C MET A 179 0.87 -11.97 3.50
N LEU A 180 0.41 -12.98 2.77
CA LEU A 180 -0.35 -14.10 3.33
C LEU A 180 0.49 -14.93 4.30
N LYS A 181 1.76 -15.18 3.97
CA LYS A 181 2.70 -15.86 4.86
C LYS A 181 2.92 -15.08 6.15
N ILE A 182 3.18 -13.76 6.06
CA ILE A 182 3.32 -12.89 7.23
C ILE A 182 2.06 -12.96 8.10
N ALA A 183 0.87 -12.94 7.49
CA ALA A 183 -0.38 -13.05 8.22
C ALA A 183 -0.51 -14.40 8.95
N GLU A 184 -0.10 -15.51 8.33
CA GLU A 184 -0.11 -16.85 8.97
C GLU A 184 0.83 -16.95 10.15
N GLU A 185 2.02 -16.35 10.05
CA GLU A 185 3.06 -16.37 11.09
C GLU A 185 2.78 -15.41 12.26
N ASN A 186 1.85 -14.45 12.11
CA ASN A 186 1.58 -13.38 13.08
C ASN A 186 0.12 -13.29 13.55
N LYS A 187 -0.67 -14.33 13.36
CA LYS A 187 -2.04 -14.42 13.90
C LYS A 187 -2.11 -14.36 15.40
#